data_b919229d96e7152ac19ffbc7cc6995ef
#
_entry.id   b919229d96e7152ac19ffbc7cc6995ef
#
_cell.length_a   1.000
_cell.length_b   1.000
_cell.length_c   1.000
_cell.angle_alpha   90.00
_cell.angle_beta   90.00
_cell.angle_gamma   90.00
#
_symmetry.space_group_name_H-M   'P 1'
#
loop_
_entity.id
_entity.type
_entity.pdbx_description
1 polymer ?
#
loop_
_entity_poly.entity_id
_entity_poly.type
_entity_poly.pdbx_seq_one_letter_code
_entity_poly.pdbx_strand_id
1 'polypeptide(L)'
;MPFTAQAQASIEDILRDHIMLRFETLAATSEALAQTASDDCEPGSEALKSVYADAFDAWVSASHLRFGPTEVEDRAFALAFWPDSRGATPRALATLLAEEDPIANAPDSYRDVSIAARGFYALEFLLYDETLTNAGNPAYHCTLIQTVTSDIASTSTSILKDWQNGYADQMLNPGPDAPYRTDEEVVQEMLKALSTGLQFTSDTRLGRPLGTFDRPRPARAEAYRSGRSASHVLLSLEALRDLAARLATGNADLAETLDAQFADAEEKLTALNDPVFASVADPQSRLKVEVVQQAVDKIRETVTQELGPTLGVAAGFNALDGD
;
A
#
# COMPACT_ATOMS: atom_id res chain seq x y z
N MET A 1 17.31 -17.74 24.25
CA MET A 1 18.50 -16.91 24.58
C MET A 1 18.00 -15.52 24.82
N PRO A 2 18.55 -14.72 25.77
CA PRO A 2 18.08 -13.34 25.90
C PRO A 2 18.38 -12.58 24.61
N PHE A 3 17.42 -11.83 24.11
CA PHE A 3 17.62 -10.89 23.01
C PHE A 3 18.76 -9.94 23.37
N THR A 4 19.66 -9.72 22.45
CA THR A 4 20.83 -8.88 22.69
C THR A 4 20.48 -7.43 22.48
N ALA A 5 21.27 -6.50 23.06
CA ALA A 5 21.15 -5.06 22.83
C ALA A 5 21.13 -4.68 21.32
N GLN A 6 21.67 -5.53 20.48
CA GLN A 6 21.67 -5.38 19.02
C GLN A 6 20.29 -5.59 18.38
N ALA A 7 19.46 -6.50 18.91
CA ALA A 7 18.09 -6.71 18.41
C ALA A 7 17.18 -5.53 18.79
N GLN A 8 17.34 -4.98 19.99
CA GLN A 8 16.58 -3.80 20.41
C GLN A 8 16.95 -2.54 19.60
N ALA A 9 18.23 -2.35 19.28
CA ALA A 9 18.68 -1.26 18.39
C ALA A 9 18.09 -1.42 16.98
N SER A 10 17.94 -2.65 16.48
CA SER A 10 17.30 -2.92 15.18
C SER A 10 15.80 -2.57 15.17
N ILE A 11 15.06 -2.85 16.25
CA ILE A 11 13.62 -2.48 16.37
C ILE A 11 13.48 -0.96 16.36
N GLU A 12 14.30 -0.24 17.14
CA GLU A 12 14.28 1.23 17.20
C GLU A 12 14.57 1.86 15.83
N ASP A 13 15.57 1.36 15.11
CA ASP A 13 15.92 1.84 13.78
C ASP A 13 14.81 1.56 12.75
N ILE A 14 14.16 0.38 12.81
CA ILE A 14 13.02 0.06 11.94
C ILE A 14 11.85 0.99 12.25
N LEU A 15 11.52 1.21 13.51
CA LEU A 15 10.45 2.11 13.91
C LEU A 15 10.70 3.53 13.41
N ARG A 16 11.90 4.08 13.66
CA ARG A 16 12.25 5.45 13.30
C ARG A 16 12.36 5.65 11.79
N ASP A 17 13.19 4.86 11.12
CA ASP A 17 13.67 5.13 9.77
C ASP A 17 12.87 4.40 8.68
N HIS A 18 12.04 3.42 9.08
CA HIS A 18 11.17 2.70 8.15
C HIS A 18 9.69 3.01 8.38
N ILE A 19 9.17 2.82 9.58
CA ILE A 19 7.75 2.92 9.87
C ILE A 19 7.32 4.38 10.00
N MET A 20 7.92 5.11 10.94
CA MET A 20 7.53 6.50 11.22
C MET A 20 7.72 7.40 10.02
N LEU A 21 8.87 7.31 9.34
CA LEU A 21 9.16 8.10 8.14
C LEU A 21 8.11 7.93 7.05
N ARG A 22 7.62 6.69 6.84
CA ARG A 22 6.58 6.42 5.83
C ARG A 22 5.22 7.01 6.20
N PHE A 23 4.82 6.94 7.46
CA PHE A 23 3.56 7.56 7.89
C PHE A 23 3.65 9.08 7.98
N GLU A 24 4.80 9.65 8.31
CA GLU A 24 5.05 11.09 8.22
C GLU A 24 4.94 11.58 6.77
N THR A 25 5.55 10.87 5.84
CA THR A 25 5.46 11.16 4.41
C THR A 25 4.02 11.06 3.91
N LEU A 26 3.31 9.98 4.26
CA LEU A 26 1.91 9.79 3.90
C LEU A 26 1.01 10.91 4.43
N ALA A 27 1.17 11.29 5.69
CA ALA A 27 0.37 12.36 6.28
C ALA A 27 0.64 13.71 5.59
N ALA A 28 1.91 14.04 5.34
CA ALA A 28 2.31 15.29 4.69
C ALA A 28 1.82 15.37 3.24
N THR A 29 1.98 14.31 2.45
CA THR A 29 1.54 14.28 1.05
C THR A 29 0.01 14.24 0.93
N SER A 30 -0.69 13.59 1.85
CA SER A 30 -2.16 13.58 1.91
C SER A 30 -2.72 14.95 2.27
N GLU A 31 -2.07 15.70 3.16
CA GLU A 31 -2.44 17.09 3.48
C GLU A 31 -2.23 18.00 2.27
N ALA A 32 -1.10 17.87 1.56
CA ALA A 32 -0.84 18.60 0.33
C ALA A 32 -1.89 18.30 -0.76
N LEU A 33 -2.32 17.04 -0.87
CA LEU A 33 -3.40 16.62 -1.76
C LEU A 33 -4.72 17.30 -1.41
N ALA A 34 -5.12 17.30 -0.15
CA ALA A 34 -6.36 17.94 0.30
C ALA A 34 -6.32 19.47 0.09
N GLN A 35 -5.19 20.10 0.37
CA GLN A 35 -5.00 21.54 0.13
C GLN A 35 -5.10 21.89 -1.36
N THR A 36 -4.43 21.13 -2.23
CA THR A 36 -4.50 21.36 -3.68
C THR A 36 -5.92 21.17 -4.21
N ALA A 37 -6.63 20.12 -3.74
CA ALA A 37 -8.02 19.90 -4.12
C ALA A 37 -8.98 21.00 -3.64
N SER A 38 -8.66 21.66 -2.51
CA SER A 38 -9.40 22.83 -2.04
C SER A 38 -9.27 24.03 -2.96
N ASP A 39 -8.08 24.21 -3.56
CA ASP A 39 -7.77 25.33 -4.44
C ASP A 39 -8.16 25.05 -5.90
N ASP A 40 -8.02 23.80 -6.35
CA ASP A 40 -8.32 23.34 -7.72
C ASP A 40 -8.80 21.89 -7.70
N CYS A 41 -10.11 21.69 -7.84
CA CYS A 41 -10.78 20.38 -7.81
C CYS A 41 -11.16 19.86 -9.20
N GLU A 42 -10.69 20.49 -10.28
CA GLU A 42 -11.01 20.04 -11.62
C GLU A 42 -10.32 18.70 -11.92
N PRO A 43 -11.04 17.67 -12.43
CA PRO A 43 -10.43 16.37 -12.76
C PRO A 43 -9.30 16.47 -13.78
N GLY A 44 -9.32 17.51 -14.61
CA GLY A 44 -8.29 17.81 -15.61
C GLY A 44 -7.04 18.48 -15.06
N SER A 45 -7.02 18.90 -13.79
CA SER A 45 -5.89 19.61 -13.17
C SER A 45 -4.64 18.72 -13.10
N GLU A 46 -3.58 19.12 -13.75
CA GLU A 46 -2.29 18.44 -13.68
C GLU A 46 -1.64 18.60 -12.30
N ALA A 47 -1.88 19.74 -11.62
CA ALA A 47 -1.41 19.96 -10.27
C ALA A 47 -2.07 18.98 -9.28
N LEU A 48 -3.40 18.80 -9.36
CA LEU A 48 -4.13 17.85 -8.53
C LEU A 48 -3.70 16.41 -8.80
N LYS A 49 -3.52 16.02 -10.06
CA LYS A 49 -3.04 14.70 -10.45
C LYS A 49 -1.61 14.42 -9.97
N SER A 50 -0.76 15.44 -9.95
CA SER A 50 0.61 15.29 -9.44
C SER A 50 0.62 15.01 -7.94
N VAL A 51 -0.07 15.82 -7.13
CA VAL A 51 -0.12 15.60 -5.67
C VAL A 51 -0.91 14.34 -5.29
N TYR A 52 -1.90 13.94 -6.11
CA TYR A 52 -2.55 12.64 -5.97
C TYR A 52 -1.55 11.49 -6.15
N ALA A 53 -0.71 11.56 -7.18
CA ALA A 53 0.31 10.57 -7.43
C ALA A 53 1.29 10.48 -6.25
N ASP A 54 1.77 11.61 -5.74
CA ASP A 54 2.71 11.68 -4.62
C ASP A 54 2.11 11.08 -3.33
N ALA A 55 0.85 11.40 -3.03
CA ALA A 55 0.17 10.88 -1.84
C ALA A 55 -0.13 9.37 -1.97
N PHE A 56 -0.51 8.91 -3.16
CA PHE A 56 -0.76 7.48 -3.38
C PHE A 56 0.53 6.67 -3.34
N ASP A 57 1.64 7.20 -3.88
CA ASP A 57 2.96 6.58 -3.79
C ASP A 57 3.43 6.44 -2.34
N ALA A 58 3.20 7.46 -1.53
CA ALA A 58 3.49 7.42 -0.10
C ALA A 58 2.68 6.31 0.61
N TRP A 59 1.39 6.17 0.27
CA TRP A 59 0.58 5.06 0.78
C TRP A 59 1.12 3.70 0.33
N VAL A 60 1.44 3.52 -0.95
CA VAL A 60 1.96 2.24 -1.47
C VAL A 60 3.23 1.84 -0.74
N SER A 61 4.12 2.80 -0.48
CA SER A 61 5.36 2.60 0.27
C SER A 61 5.12 2.20 1.74
N ALA A 62 3.97 2.59 2.34
CA ALA A 62 3.56 2.22 3.70
C ALA A 62 2.63 1.00 3.75
N SER A 63 2.04 0.58 2.62
CA SER A 63 0.89 -0.33 2.55
C SER A 63 1.14 -1.76 3.04
N HIS A 64 2.39 -2.18 3.22
CA HIS A 64 2.76 -3.46 3.81
C HIS A 64 2.66 -3.46 5.34
N LEU A 65 2.60 -2.28 5.99
CA LEU A 65 2.50 -2.11 7.43
C LEU A 65 1.04 -2.26 7.89
N ARG A 66 0.50 -3.48 7.71
CA ARG A 66 -0.88 -3.87 8.02
C ARG A 66 -1.00 -4.39 9.43
N PHE A 67 -0.72 -3.54 10.41
CA PHE A 67 -0.85 -3.81 11.84
C PHE A 67 -0.99 -2.49 12.63
N GLY A 68 -1.45 -2.60 13.87
CA GLY A 68 -1.61 -1.45 14.77
C GLY A 68 -2.51 -0.36 14.19
N PRO A 69 -2.06 0.91 14.16
CA PRO A 69 -2.87 2.06 13.78
C PRO A 69 -3.53 2.00 12.41
N THR A 70 -2.95 1.26 11.46
CA THR A 70 -3.54 1.09 10.12
C THR A 70 -4.78 0.22 10.11
N GLU A 71 -4.92 -0.70 11.07
CA GLU A 71 -6.05 -1.64 11.14
C GLU A 71 -7.19 -1.13 12.06
N VAL A 72 -6.97 -0.02 12.77
CA VAL A 72 -8.02 0.62 13.59
C VAL A 72 -9.13 1.16 12.67
N GLU A 73 -10.38 0.74 12.92
CA GLU A 73 -11.56 1.18 12.14
C GLU A 73 -11.38 1.00 10.61
N ASP A 74 -10.70 -0.06 10.20
CA ASP A 74 -10.46 -0.40 8.79
C ASP A 74 -9.75 0.71 7.98
N ARG A 75 -8.91 1.54 8.63
CA ARG A 75 -8.26 2.70 8.00
C ARG A 75 -7.48 2.34 6.74
N ALA A 76 -6.77 1.21 6.73
CA ALA A 76 -6.06 0.78 5.54
C ALA A 76 -7.00 0.48 4.36
N PHE A 77 -8.16 -0.13 4.61
CA PHE A 77 -9.18 -0.33 3.59
C PHE A 77 -9.85 0.99 3.19
N ALA A 78 -10.05 1.91 4.13
CA ALA A 78 -10.58 3.24 3.85
C ALA A 78 -9.65 4.05 2.94
N LEU A 79 -8.33 3.94 3.11
CA LEU A 79 -7.35 4.55 2.22
C LEU A 79 -7.28 3.84 0.86
N ALA A 80 -7.42 2.50 0.82
CA ALA A 80 -7.13 1.74 -0.38
C ALA A 80 -8.01 0.48 -0.50
N PHE A 81 -9.27 0.67 -0.92
CA PHE A 81 -10.21 -0.42 -1.17
C PHE A 81 -9.92 -1.10 -2.50
N TRP A 82 -8.93 -1.96 -2.53
CA TRP A 82 -8.53 -2.75 -3.69
C TRP A 82 -7.94 -4.10 -3.21
N PRO A 83 -8.22 -5.21 -3.92
CA PRO A 83 -8.90 -5.34 -5.21
C PRO A 83 -10.44 -5.25 -5.13
N ASP A 84 -11.03 -4.40 -5.93
CA ASP A 84 -12.49 -4.35 -6.11
C ASP A 84 -12.95 -5.32 -7.20
N SER A 85 -13.18 -6.58 -6.83
CA SER A 85 -13.56 -7.63 -7.76
C SER A 85 -15.03 -7.55 -8.24
N ARG A 86 -15.86 -6.75 -7.55
CA ARG A 86 -17.29 -6.62 -7.82
C ARG A 86 -17.68 -5.27 -8.44
N GLY A 87 -16.74 -4.36 -8.64
CA GLY A 87 -16.99 -3.00 -9.13
C GLY A 87 -17.85 -2.18 -8.15
N ALA A 88 -17.58 -2.30 -6.86
CA ALA A 88 -18.30 -1.55 -5.83
C ALA A 88 -17.95 -0.05 -5.88
N THR A 89 -16.67 0.27 -6.12
CA THR A 89 -16.19 1.65 -6.20
C THR A 89 -16.88 2.47 -7.28
N PRO A 90 -16.87 2.09 -8.57
CA PRO A 90 -17.52 2.90 -9.60
C PRO A 90 -19.04 2.99 -9.39
N ARG A 91 -19.70 1.97 -8.84
CA ARG A 91 -21.13 2.04 -8.54
C ARG A 91 -21.45 2.99 -7.41
N ALA A 92 -20.69 2.96 -6.32
CA ALA A 92 -20.88 3.86 -5.19
C ALA A 92 -20.70 5.32 -5.62
N LEU A 93 -19.63 5.61 -6.37
CA LEU A 93 -19.37 6.95 -6.89
C LEU A 93 -20.45 7.42 -7.89
N ALA A 94 -20.88 6.54 -8.80
CA ALA A 94 -21.94 6.87 -9.75
C ALA A 94 -23.26 7.22 -9.03
N THR A 95 -23.59 6.52 -7.93
CA THR A 95 -24.77 6.83 -7.11
C THR A 95 -24.63 8.20 -6.44
N LEU A 96 -23.49 8.47 -5.78
CA LEU A 96 -23.24 9.77 -5.15
C LEU A 96 -23.36 10.93 -6.15
N LEU A 97 -22.75 10.77 -7.34
CA LEU A 97 -22.79 11.80 -8.41
C LEU A 97 -24.18 12.00 -8.99
N ALA A 98 -24.98 10.93 -9.14
CA ALA A 98 -26.31 11.00 -9.72
C ALA A 98 -27.36 11.58 -8.77
N GLU A 99 -27.23 11.27 -7.47
CA GLU A 99 -28.18 11.70 -6.43
C GLU A 99 -27.77 13.04 -5.77
N GLU A 100 -26.55 13.52 -6.04
CA GLU A 100 -25.97 14.69 -5.37
C GLU A 100 -26.09 14.58 -3.84
N ASP A 101 -25.71 13.38 -3.30
CA ASP A 101 -25.90 13.05 -1.89
C ASP A 101 -25.24 14.11 -0.99
N PRO A 102 -25.99 14.73 -0.05
CA PRO A 102 -25.49 15.79 0.81
C PRO A 102 -24.31 15.37 1.69
N ILE A 103 -24.02 14.08 1.78
CA ILE A 103 -22.86 13.56 2.55
C ILE A 103 -21.52 14.12 2.03
N ALA A 104 -21.42 14.44 0.73
CA ALA A 104 -20.25 15.10 0.16
C ALA A 104 -20.00 16.51 0.74
N ASN A 105 -20.99 17.14 1.37
CA ASN A 105 -20.86 18.44 2.04
C ASN A 105 -20.55 18.29 3.55
N ALA A 106 -20.34 17.07 4.04
CA ALA A 106 -20.14 16.76 5.45
C ALA A 106 -18.82 15.95 5.66
N PRO A 107 -17.63 16.57 5.52
CA PRO A 107 -16.34 15.88 5.59
C PRO A 107 -16.18 15.04 6.87
N ASP A 108 -16.64 15.56 8.01
CA ASP A 108 -16.53 14.85 9.31
C ASP A 108 -17.36 13.56 9.35
N SER A 109 -18.44 13.47 8.55
CA SER A 109 -19.33 12.33 8.47
C SER A 109 -19.03 11.44 7.26
N TYR A 110 -18.14 11.86 6.36
CA TYR A 110 -17.84 11.10 5.15
C TYR A 110 -17.24 9.71 5.43
N ARG A 111 -16.62 9.53 6.59
CA ARG A 111 -16.16 8.20 7.06
C ARG A 111 -17.28 7.15 7.16
N ASP A 112 -18.54 7.57 7.23
CA ASP A 112 -19.70 6.68 7.38
C ASP A 112 -20.25 6.19 6.02
N VAL A 113 -19.75 6.71 4.88
CA VAL A 113 -20.12 6.21 3.55
C VAL A 113 -19.55 4.81 3.30
N SER A 114 -20.04 4.17 2.23
CA SER A 114 -19.43 2.93 1.75
C SER A 114 -17.92 3.08 1.61
N ILE A 115 -17.15 2.17 2.20
CA ILE A 115 -15.69 2.14 2.10
C ILE A 115 -15.20 2.15 0.63
N ALA A 116 -16.00 1.65 -0.29
CA ALA A 116 -15.71 1.66 -1.72
C ALA A 116 -15.76 3.05 -2.36
N ALA A 117 -16.37 4.05 -1.70
CA ALA A 117 -16.39 5.44 -2.16
C ALA A 117 -15.27 6.29 -1.53
N ARG A 118 -14.37 5.67 -0.74
CA ARG A 118 -13.32 6.35 0.01
C ARG A 118 -11.94 6.06 -0.58
N GLY A 119 -10.97 6.90 -0.22
CA GLY A 119 -9.55 6.64 -0.43
C GLY A 119 -9.07 6.81 -1.86
N PHE A 120 -7.83 6.36 -2.07
CA PHE A 120 -7.08 6.62 -3.30
C PHE A 120 -7.71 6.03 -4.57
N TYR A 121 -8.33 4.84 -4.49
CA TYR A 121 -8.96 4.24 -5.68
C TYR A 121 -10.27 4.93 -6.04
N ALA A 122 -11.05 5.41 -5.06
CA ALA A 122 -12.21 6.24 -5.34
C ALA A 122 -11.79 7.55 -6.02
N LEU A 123 -10.73 8.17 -5.53
CA LEU A 123 -10.16 9.38 -6.14
C LEU A 123 -9.60 9.11 -7.55
N GLU A 124 -8.96 7.95 -7.79
CA GLU A 124 -8.52 7.56 -9.14
C GLU A 124 -9.69 7.56 -10.14
N PHE A 125 -10.83 6.98 -9.75
CA PHE A 125 -12.01 7.00 -10.59
C PHE A 125 -12.52 8.42 -10.86
N LEU A 126 -12.55 9.28 -9.86
CA LEU A 126 -12.99 10.66 -10.01
C LEU A 126 -12.07 11.50 -10.90
N LEU A 127 -10.77 11.20 -10.94
CA LEU A 127 -9.77 11.97 -11.69
C LEU A 127 -9.46 11.42 -13.08
N TYR A 128 -9.63 10.10 -13.30
CA TYR A 128 -9.12 9.44 -14.51
C TYR A 128 -10.13 8.55 -15.24
N ASP A 129 -11.26 8.16 -14.64
CA ASP A 129 -12.23 7.33 -15.34
C ASP A 129 -13.04 8.16 -16.32
N GLU A 130 -12.99 7.83 -17.61
CA GLU A 130 -13.62 8.62 -18.69
C GLU A 130 -15.13 8.82 -18.49
N THR A 131 -15.80 7.88 -17.83
CA THR A 131 -17.24 7.97 -17.54
C THR A 131 -17.50 8.86 -16.33
N LEU A 132 -16.76 8.66 -15.23
CA LEU A 132 -17.03 9.34 -13.97
C LEU A 132 -16.51 10.77 -13.93
N THR A 133 -15.38 11.09 -14.58
CA THR A 133 -14.86 12.46 -14.67
C THR A 133 -15.83 13.46 -15.30
N ASN A 134 -16.77 12.98 -16.13
CA ASN A 134 -17.77 13.80 -16.81
C ASN A 134 -19.18 13.57 -16.28
N ALA A 135 -19.35 12.82 -15.19
CA ALA A 135 -20.67 12.48 -14.65
C ALA A 135 -21.18 13.51 -13.65
N GLY A 136 -22.49 13.72 -13.66
CA GLY A 136 -23.19 14.53 -12.67
C GLY A 136 -22.97 16.04 -12.83
N ASN A 137 -23.25 16.75 -11.75
CA ASN A 137 -23.08 18.20 -11.65
C ASN A 137 -21.60 18.53 -11.36
N PRO A 138 -20.94 19.38 -12.17
CA PRO A 138 -19.52 19.72 -11.95
C PRO A 138 -19.22 20.31 -10.56
N ALA A 139 -20.14 21.12 -10.00
CA ALA A 139 -19.96 21.67 -8.66
C ALA A 139 -20.02 20.58 -7.57
N TYR A 140 -20.92 19.61 -7.73
CA TYR A 140 -21.00 18.47 -6.81
C TYR A 140 -19.78 17.56 -6.96
N HIS A 141 -19.32 17.32 -8.19
CA HIS A 141 -18.12 16.53 -8.47
C HIS A 141 -16.88 17.12 -7.78
N CYS A 142 -16.72 18.45 -7.90
CA CYS A 142 -15.67 19.18 -7.20
C CYS A 142 -15.76 19.00 -5.67
N THR A 143 -16.96 19.19 -5.08
CA THR A 143 -17.17 18.96 -3.65
C THR A 143 -16.83 17.54 -3.24
N LEU A 144 -17.20 16.54 -4.03
CA LEU A 144 -16.88 15.13 -3.76
C LEU A 144 -15.36 14.88 -3.77
N ILE A 145 -14.62 15.42 -4.74
CA ILE A 145 -13.16 15.35 -4.78
C ILE A 145 -12.55 15.96 -3.51
N GLN A 146 -12.98 17.16 -3.13
CA GLN A 146 -12.51 17.84 -1.91
C GLN A 146 -12.77 17.02 -0.65
N THR A 147 -13.94 16.39 -0.56
CA THR A 147 -14.29 15.58 0.60
C THR A 147 -13.52 14.27 0.65
N VAL A 148 -13.33 13.58 -0.47
CA VAL A 148 -12.49 12.36 -0.54
C VAL A 148 -11.05 12.67 -0.17
N THR A 149 -10.48 13.77 -0.66
CA THR A 149 -9.10 14.15 -0.34
C THR A 149 -8.93 14.56 1.13
N SER A 150 -9.91 15.24 1.70
CA SER A 150 -9.97 15.56 3.13
C SER A 150 -10.05 14.30 4.01
N ASP A 151 -10.85 13.31 3.60
CA ASP A 151 -10.96 12.01 4.29
C ASP A 151 -9.63 11.22 4.24
N ILE A 152 -8.94 11.23 3.10
CA ILE A 152 -7.58 10.64 2.96
C ILE A 152 -6.61 11.32 3.92
N ALA A 153 -6.56 12.66 3.96
CA ALA A 153 -5.67 13.42 4.83
C ALA A 153 -5.97 13.19 6.32
N SER A 154 -7.24 13.20 6.70
CA SER A 154 -7.69 12.94 8.07
C SER A 154 -7.32 11.52 8.54
N THR A 155 -7.54 10.53 7.70
CA THR A 155 -7.22 9.12 7.98
C THR A 155 -5.71 8.93 8.12
N SER A 156 -4.92 9.47 7.19
CA SER A 156 -3.45 9.41 7.22
C SER A 156 -2.86 10.08 8.45
N THR A 157 -3.38 11.26 8.81
CA THR A 157 -2.98 11.99 10.02
C THR A 157 -3.35 11.22 11.30
N SER A 158 -4.50 10.55 11.31
CA SER A 158 -4.93 9.73 12.46
C SER A 158 -4.02 8.52 12.66
N ILE A 159 -3.60 7.85 11.58
CA ILE A 159 -2.62 6.76 11.63
C ILE A 159 -1.30 7.27 12.24
N LEU A 160 -0.75 8.37 11.74
CA LEU A 160 0.50 8.94 12.25
C LEU A 160 0.39 9.33 13.73
N LYS A 161 -0.70 9.99 14.12
CA LYS A 161 -0.93 10.38 15.52
C LYS A 161 -0.96 9.19 16.47
N ASP A 162 -1.61 8.10 16.07
CA ASP A 162 -1.69 6.92 16.94
C ASP A 162 -0.33 6.22 17.05
N TRP A 163 0.48 6.24 15.99
CA TRP A 163 1.88 5.80 16.06
C TRP A 163 2.69 6.65 17.05
N GLN A 164 2.60 7.99 16.95
CA GLN A 164 3.33 8.94 17.80
C GLN A 164 2.86 8.93 19.25
N ASN A 165 1.56 8.66 19.49
CA ASN A 165 0.94 8.77 20.81
C ASN A 165 0.87 7.44 21.57
N GLY A 166 1.75 6.50 21.26
CA GLY A 166 1.95 5.34 22.11
C GLY A 166 2.13 4.01 21.41
N TYR A 167 1.71 3.82 20.15
CA TYR A 167 1.88 2.51 19.53
C TYR A 167 3.36 2.17 19.29
N ALA A 168 4.18 3.15 18.89
CA ALA A 168 5.62 2.98 18.79
C ALA A 168 6.25 2.60 20.15
N ASP A 169 5.81 3.26 21.22
CA ASP A 169 6.29 2.95 22.57
C ASP A 169 5.91 1.55 23.03
N GLN A 170 4.75 1.02 22.61
CA GLN A 170 4.35 -0.37 22.90
C GLN A 170 5.27 -1.38 22.22
N MET A 171 5.78 -1.09 21.03
CA MET A 171 6.73 -1.95 20.32
C MET A 171 8.16 -1.84 20.92
N LEU A 172 8.53 -0.66 21.44
CA LEU A 172 9.84 -0.45 22.08
C LEU A 172 9.92 -1.00 23.50
N ASN A 173 8.78 -1.16 24.17
CA ASN A 173 8.71 -1.58 25.56
C ASN A 173 7.77 -2.78 25.73
N PRO A 174 8.09 -3.94 25.10
CA PRO A 174 7.27 -5.14 25.26
C PRO A 174 7.26 -5.61 26.71
N GLY A 175 6.15 -6.20 27.15
CA GLY A 175 6.03 -6.65 28.53
C GLY A 175 4.79 -7.53 28.77
N PRO A 176 4.66 -8.16 29.96
CA PRO A 176 3.61 -9.15 30.24
C PRO A 176 2.17 -8.67 30.01
N ASP A 177 1.93 -7.37 30.23
CA ASP A 177 0.62 -6.73 30.11
C ASP A 177 0.51 -5.84 28.86
N ALA A 178 1.55 -5.81 28.02
CA ALA A 178 1.57 -5.06 26.76
C ALA A 178 1.02 -5.90 25.59
N PRO A 179 0.62 -5.27 24.48
CA PRO A 179 0.22 -5.98 23.26
C PRO A 179 1.32 -6.91 22.71
N TYR A 180 2.57 -6.51 22.85
CA TYR A 180 3.76 -7.33 22.58
C TYR A 180 4.40 -7.70 23.90
N ARG A 181 4.64 -9.00 24.12
CA ARG A 181 5.20 -9.52 25.36
C ARG A 181 6.73 -9.57 25.36
N THR A 182 7.30 -9.72 24.18
CA THR A 182 8.75 -9.86 23.96
C THR A 182 9.19 -9.17 22.68
N ASP A 183 10.49 -8.89 22.56
CA ASP A 183 11.09 -8.34 21.33
C ASP A 183 10.91 -9.29 20.13
N GLU A 184 10.88 -10.62 20.38
CA GLU A 184 10.61 -11.61 19.34
C GLU A 184 9.22 -11.44 18.72
N GLU A 185 8.19 -11.11 19.51
CA GLU A 185 6.83 -10.86 19.00
C GLU A 185 6.81 -9.60 18.13
N VAL A 186 7.58 -8.56 18.48
CA VAL A 186 7.73 -7.35 17.67
C VAL A 186 8.41 -7.66 16.34
N VAL A 187 9.52 -8.40 16.38
CA VAL A 187 10.25 -8.82 15.17
C VAL A 187 9.39 -9.73 14.30
N GLN A 188 8.58 -10.61 14.90
CA GLN A 188 7.63 -11.46 14.18
C GLN A 188 6.57 -10.64 13.43
N GLU A 189 6.05 -9.55 14.02
CA GLU A 189 5.09 -8.66 13.34
C GLU A 189 5.75 -7.97 12.14
N MET A 190 6.99 -7.50 12.29
CA MET A 190 7.76 -6.90 11.18
C MET A 190 8.05 -7.91 10.06
N LEU A 191 8.43 -9.15 10.41
CA LEU A 191 8.63 -10.23 9.43
C LEU A 191 7.32 -10.60 8.72
N LYS A 192 6.20 -10.62 9.44
CA LYS A 192 4.87 -10.83 8.86
C LYS A 192 4.50 -9.72 7.87
N ALA A 193 4.77 -8.45 8.21
CA ALA A 193 4.56 -7.33 7.31
C ALA A 193 5.38 -7.47 6.02
N LEU A 194 6.66 -7.85 6.12
CA LEU A 194 7.51 -8.14 4.96
C LEU A 194 6.94 -9.27 4.11
N SER A 195 6.62 -10.40 4.71
CA SER A 195 6.12 -11.60 4.02
C SER A 195 4.77 -11.34 3.32
N THR A 196 3.84 -10.68 4.01
CA THR A 196 2.52 -10.33 3.47
C THR A 196 2.63 -9.28 2.36
N GLY A 197 3.54 -8.29 2.50
CA GLY A 197 3.80 -7.30 1.47
C GLY A 197 4.35 -7.91 0.18
N LEU A 198 5.30 -8.85 0.30
CA LEU A 198 5.82 -9.60 -0.85
C LEU A 198 4.74 -10.48 -1.49
N GLN A 199 3.93 -11.17 -0.68
CA GLN A 199 2.81 -11.97 -1.16
C GLN A 199 1.79 -11.10 -1.92
N PHE A 200 1.40 -9.96 -1.36
CA PHE A 200 0.48 -9.04 -2.01
C PHE A 200 1.05 -8.50 -3.34
N THR A 201 2.35 -8.24 -3.39
CA THR A 201 3.02 -7.78 -4.61
C THR A 201 3.02 -8.85 -5.70
N SER A 202 3.37 -10.10 -5.36
CA SER A 202 3.37 -11.21 -6.31
C SER A 202 1.95 -11.62 -6.71
N ASP A 203 1.10 -11.98 -5.73
CA ASP A 203 -0.17 -12.66 -6.00
C ASP A 203 -1.25 -11.67 -6.45
N THR A 204 -1.18 -10.41 -5.96
CA THR A 204 -2.23 -9.43 -6.20
C THR A 204 -1.80 -8.38 -7.23
N ARG A 205 -0.71 -7.63 -7.00
CA ARG A 205 -0.30 -6.59 -7.95
C ARG A 205 0.11 -7.15 -9.32
N LEU A 206 0.90 -8.21 -9.34
CA LEU A 206 1.34 -8.88 -10.57
C LEU A 206 0.35 -9.96 -11.02
N GLY A 207 -0.20 -10.75 -10.11
CA GLY A 207 -1.05 -11.89 -10.43
C GLY A 207 -2.41 -11.50 -11.03
N ARG A 208 -3.01 -10.37 -10.60
CA ARG A 208 -4.34 -9.97 -11.10
C ARG A 208 -4.34 -9.56 -12.58
N PRO A 209 -3.42 -8.72 -13.09
CA PRO A 209 -3.32 -8.46 -14.52
C PRO A 209 -2.94 -9.69 -15.32
N LEU A 210 -2.09 -10.58 -14.79
CA LEU A 210 -1.78 -11.84 -15.41
C LEU A 210 -3.03 -12.72 -15.61
N GLY A 211 -3.91 -12.81 -14.61
CA GLY A 211 -5.08 -13.67 -14.67
C GLY A 211 -4.70 -15.13 -14.93
N THR A 212 -5.42 -15.83 -15.82
CA THR A 212 -4.99 -17.15 -16.33
C THR A 212 -4.34 -17.00 -17.71
N PHE A 213 -3.60 -18.02 -18.15
CA PHE A 213 -2.95 -18.00 -19.46
C PHE A 213 -3.95 -17.71 -20.60
N ASP A 214 -5.12 -18.33 -20.55
CA ASP A 214 -6.18 -18.17 -21.57
C ASP A 214 -7.03 -16.90 -21.36
N ARG A 215 -6.89 -16.23 -20.23
CA ARG A 215 -7.68 -15.05 -19.87
C ARG A 215 -6.84 -14.02 -19.13
N PRO A 216 -5.91 -13.34 -19.81
CA PRO A 216 -5.20 -12.20 -19.23
C PRO A 216 -6.18 -11.07 -18.89
N ARG A 217 -5.86 -10.28 -17.87
CA ARG A 217 -6.75 -9.27 -17.30
C ARG A 217 -6.02 -7.92 -17.07
N PRO A 218 -5.44 -7.28 -18.09
CA PRO A 218 -4.67 -6.05 -17.93
C PRO A 218 -5.46 -4.95 -17.19
N ALA A 219 -6.76 -4.81 -17.46
CA ALA A 219 -7.63 -3.85 -16.77
C ALA A 219 -7.88 -4.17 -15.27
N ARG A 220 -7.29 -5.23 -14.73
CA ARG A 220 -7.28 -5.53 -13.29
C ARG A 220 -5.97 -5.15 -12.61
N ALA A 221 -5.03 -4.57 -13.33
CA ALA A 221 -3.84 -4.00 -12.74
C ALA A 221 -4.21 -2.87 -11.77
N GLU A 222 -3.49 -2.78 -10.65
CA GLU A 222 -3.65 -1.71 -9.67
C GLU A 222 -3.40 -0.37 -10.33
N ALA A 223 -4.23 0.64 -10.04
CA ALA A 223 -4.03 2.01 -10.52
C ALA A 223 -3.72 2.13 -12.03
N TYR A 224 -4.38 1.31 -12.87
CA TYR A 224 -4.11 1.29 -14.31
C TYR A 224 -4.65 2.53 -15.02
N ARG A 225 -5.69 3.19 -14.48
CA ARG A 225 -6.29 4.41 -15.04
C ARG A 225 -5.33 5.60 -14.95
N SER A 226 -4.65 5.69 -13.83
CA SER A 226 -3.61 6.72 -13.59
C SER A 226 -2.24 6.34 -14.16
N GLY A 227 -2.11 5.16 -14.78
CA GLY A 227 -0.84 4.72 -15.38
C GLY A 227 0.21 4.25 -14.38
N ARG A 228 -0.17 3.93 -13.13
CA ARG A 228 0.78 3.75 -12.01
C ARG A 228 1.07 2.30 -11.61
N SER A 229 0.51 1.30 -12.31
CA SER A 229 0.60 -0.10 -11.89
C SER A 229 2.03 -0.59 -11.67
N ALA A 230 2.93 -0.35 -12.63
CA ALA A 230 4.34 -0.75 -12.52
C ALA A 230 5.09 0.06 -11.45
N SER A 231 4.81 1.37 -11.33
CA SER A 231 5.39 2.22 -10.30
C SER A 231 5.00 1.74 -8.90
N HIS A 232 3.76 1.30 -8.69
CA HIS A 232 3.31 0.76 -7.40
C HIS A 232 4.00 -0.56 -7.05
N VAL A 233 4.28 -1.43 -8.02
CA VAL A 233 5.09 -2.63 -7.78
C VAL A 233 6.52 -2.24 -7.39
N LEU A 234 7.13 -1.28 -8.09
CA LEU A 234 8.48 -0.80 -7.80
C LEU A 234 8.58 -0.21 -6.38
N LEU A 235 7.71 0.74 -6.04
CA LEU A 235 7.66 1.36 -4.71
C LEU A 235 7.45 0.34 -3.59
N SER A 236 6.62 -0.67 -3.86
CA SER A 236 6.42 -1.77 -2.91
C SER A 236 7.70 -2.58 -2.71
N LEU A 237 8.42 -2.92 -3.80
CA LEU A 237 9.69 -3.65 -3.71
C LEU A 237 10.75 -2.83 -2.98
N GLU A 238 10.92 -1.55 -3.29
CA GLU A 238 11.85 -0.66 -2.60
C GLU A 238 11.57 -0.57 -1.10
N ALA A 239 10.30 -0.43 -0.71
CA ALA A 239 9.92 -0.39 0.70
C ALA A 239 10.18 -1.73 1.42
N LEU A 240 9.87 -2.85 0.78
CA LEU A 240 10.11 -4.19 1.33
C LEU A 240 11.60 -4.53 1.37
N ARG A 241 12.40 -4.05 0.41
CA ARG A 241 13.86 -4.16 0.40
C ARG A 241 14.50 -3.46 1.61
N ASP A 242 14.05 -2.23 1.90
CA ASP A 242 14.52 -1.50 3.08
C ASP A 242 14.18 -2.23 4.38
N LEU A 243 12.95 -2.76 4.51
CA LEU A 243 12.58 -3.55 5.69
C LEU A 243 13.40 -4.84 5.81
N ALA A 244 13.58 -5.56 4.69
CA ALA A 244 14.36 -6.79 4.65
C ALA A 244 15.83 -6.55 5.04
N ALA A 245 16.44 -5.49 4.53
CA ALA A 245 17.82 -5.10 4.86
C ALA A 245 18.00 -4.82 6.36
N ARG A 246 17.03 -4.12 6.97
CA ARG A 246 17.05 -3.83 8.43
C ARG A 246 16.86 -5.09 9.27
N LEU A 247 15.96 -5.97 8.87
CA LEU A 247 15.76 -7.26 9.55
C LEU A 247 16.96 -8.19 9.41
N ALA A 248 17.70 -8.12 8.30
CA ALA A 248 18.89 -8.95 8.04
C ALA A 248 20.20 -8.39 8.62
N THR A 249 20.19 -7.25 9.33
CA THR A 249 21.40 -6.54 9.81
C THR A 249 22.37 -7.45 10.58
N GLY A 250 21.88 -8.48 11.25
CA GLY A 250 22.72 -9.45 11.99
C GLY A 250 23.39 -10.53 11.13
N ASN A 251 23.11 -10.59 9.80
CA ASN A 251 23.61 -11.60 8.88
C ASN A 251 23.96 -10.96 7.53
N ALA A 252 25.22 -10.56 7.35
CA ALA A 252 25.69 -9.82 6.19
C ALA A 252 25.51 -10.60 4.86
N ASP A 253 25.77 -11.90 4.85
CA ASP A 253 25.64 -12.73 3.64
C ASP A 253 24.18 -12.84 3.19
N LEU A 254 23.24 -12.96 4.14
CA LEU A 254 21.82 -12.97 3.87
C LEU A 254 21.32 -11.61 3.41
N ALA A 255 21.79 -10.52 4.03
CA ALA A 255 21.47 -9.15 3.62
C ALA A 255 21.90 -8.89 2.17
N GLU A 256 23.12 -9.29 1.77
CA GLU A 256 23.61 -9.18 0.40
C GLU A 256 22.78 -10.04 -0.57
N THR A 257 22.41 -11.26 -0.18
CA THR A 257 21.58 -12.15 -0.98
C THR A 257 20.20 -11.53 -1.24
N LEU A 258 19.52 -11.03 -0.20
CA LEU A 258 18.21 -10.39 -0.32
C LEU A 258 18.32 -9.11 -1.17
N ASP A 259 19.32 -8.27 -0.92
CA ASP A 259 19.55 -7.04 -1.70
C ASP A 259 19.72 -7.33 -3.19
N ALA A 260 20.51 -8.34 -3.56
CA ALA A 260 20.69 -8.76 -4.95
C ALA A 260 19.40 -9.31 -5.57
N GLN A 261 18.58 -10.03 -4.81
CA GLN A 261 17.29 -10.54 -5.32
C GLN A 261 16.26 -9.43 -5.55
N PHE A 262 16.19 -8.44 -4.66
CA PHE A 262 15.33 -7.26 -4.87
C PHE A 262 15.80 -6.46 -6.08
N ALA A 263 17.11 -6.20 -6.21
CA ALA A 263 17.66 -5.50 -7.36
C ALA A 263 17.35 -6.21 -8.69
N ASP A 264 17.43 -7.54 -8.74
CA ASP A 264 17.08 -8.37 -9.91
C ASP A 264 15.58 -8.22 -10.27
N ALA A 265 14.68 -8.22 -9.26
CA ALA A 265 13.25 -8.03 -9.49
C ALA A 265 12.92 -6.62 -10.00
N GLU A 266 13.53 -5.58 -9.42
CA GLU A 266 13.39 -4.18 -9.81
C GLU A 266 13.92 -3.91 -11.23
N GLU A 267 15.08 -4.50 -11.59
CA GLU A 267 15.65 -4.42 -12.94
C GLU A 267 14.72 -5.06 -13.98
N LYS A 268 14.23 -6.27 -13.71
CA LYS A 268 13.29 -6.98 -14.58
C LYS A 268 11.98 -6.21 -14.77
N LEU A 269 11.44 -5.64 -13.70
CA LEU A 269 10.23 -4.83 -13.74
C LEU A 269 10.44 -3.57 -14.61
N THR A 270 11.52 -2.85 -14.39
CA THR A 270 11.85 -1.64 -15.16
C THR A 270 12.07 -1.95 -16.65
N ALA A 271 12.69 -3.09 -16.96
CA ALA A 271 12.93 -3.54 -18.32
C ALA A 271 11.64 -3.88 -19.10
N LEU A 272 10.50 -4.09 -18.43
CA LEU A 272 9.20 -4.29 -19.10
C LEU A 272 8.81 -3.08 -19.94
N ASN A 273 9.09 -1.86 -19.46
CA ASN A 273 8.65 -0.59 -20.06
C ASN A 273 7.13 -0.61 -20.35
N ASP A 274 6.36 -1.14 -19.43
CA ASP A 274 4.89 -1.29 -19.51
C ASP A 274 4.25 -0.79 -18.21
N PRO A 275 3.82 0.48 -18.16
CA PRO A 275 3.37 1.12 -16.93
C PRO A 275 2.10 0.52 -16.34
N VAL A 276 1.30 -0.20 -17.14
CA VAL A 276 -0.02 -0.71 -16.73
C VAL A 276 -0.19 -2.23 -16.97
N PHE A 277 0.89 -2.92 -17.28
CA PHE A 277 0.87 -4.35 -17.62
C PHE A 277 -0.08 -4.70 -18.77
N ALA A 278 -0.24 -3.79 -19.75
CA ALA A 278 -1.06 -4.01 -20.95
C ALA A 278 -0.51 -5.18 -21.78
N SER A 279 0.80 -5.37 -21.74
CA SER A 279 1.52 -6.41 -22.49
C SER A 279 1.17 -7.84 -22.08
N VAL A 280 0.51 -8.07 -20.93
CA VAL A 280 0.06 -9.42 -20.52
C VAL A 280 -0.97 -10.03 -21.47
N ALA A 281 -1.57 -9.21 -22.34
CA ALA A 281 -2.47 -9.68 -23.41
C ALA A 281 -1.74 -10.40 -24.54
N ASP A 282 -0.43 -10.16 -24.71
CA ASP A 282 0.43 -10.84 -25.67
C ASP A 282 1.18 -12.00 -25.00
N PRO A 283 1.11 -13.25 -25.51
CA PRO A 283 1.70 -14.40 -24.83
C PRO A 283 3.22 -14.32 -24.61
N GLN A 284 3.97 -13.67 -25.50
CA GLN A 284 5.42 -13.54 -25.36
C GLN A 284 5.80 -12.46 -24.34
N SER A 285 5.09 -11.34 -24.38
CA SER A 285 5.30 -10.23 -23.45
C SER A 285 4.83 -10.58 -22.04
N ARG A 286 3.76 -11.38 -21.92
CA ARG A 286 3.26 -11.95 -20.67
C ARG A 286 4.35 -12.71 -19.91
N LEU A 287 5.17 -13.51 -20.59
CA LEU A 287 6.26 -14.26 -19.97
C LEU A 287 7.23 -13.35 -19.21
N LYS A 288 7.46 -12.13 -19.70
CA LYS A 288 8.34 -11.17 -19.00
C LYS A 288 7.74 -10.73 -17.65
N VAL A 289 6.42 -10.52 -17.57
CA VAL A 289 5.74 -10.18 -16.31
C VAL A 289 5.74 -11.39 -15.36
N GLU A 290 5.57 -12.61 -15.87
CA GLU A 290 5.70 -13.84 -15.08
C GLU A 290 7.11 -14.01 -14.51
N VAL A 291 8.16 -13.61 -15.26
CA VAL A 291 9.55 -13.62 -14.77
C VAL A 291 9.76 -12.62 -13.63
N VAL A 292 9.11 -11.43 -13.67
CA VAL A 292 9.12 -10.51 -12.54
C VAL A 292 8.43 -11.15 -11.32
N GLN A 293 7.26 -11.76 -11.51
CA GLN A 293 6.55 -12.45 -10.44
C GLN A 293 7.40 -13.55 -9.80
N GLN A 294 8.07 -14.38 -10.61
CA GLN A 294 8.98 -15.42 -10.12
C GLN A 294 10.17 -14.85 -9.33
N ALA A 295 10.70 -13.68 -9.74
CA ALA A 295 11.76 -13.01 -8.99
C ALA A 295 11.27 -12.57 -7.60
N VAL A 296 10.03 -12.04 -7.50
CA VAL A 296 9.42 -11.70 -6.20
C VAL A 296 9.17 -12.96 -5.36
N ASP A 297 8.70 -14.05 -5.96
CA ASP A 297 8.48 -15.33 -5.26
C ASP A 297 9.79 -15.92 -4.71
N LYS A 298 10.89 -15.74 -5.40
CA LYS A 298 12.22 -16.14 -4.92
C LYS A 298 12.62 -15.35 -3.67
N ILE A 299 12.32 -14.05 -3.60
CA ILE A 299 12.54 -13.25 -2.38
C ILE A 299 11.69 -13.80 -1.23
N ARG A 300 10.41 -14.10 -1.49
CA ARG A 300 9.50 -14.71 -0.50
C ARG A 300 10.05 -16.01 0.06
N GLU A 301 10.60 -16.86 -0.80
CA GLU A 301 11.21 -18.12 -0.41
C GLU A 301 12.41 -17.89 0.51
N THR A 302 13.34 -16.99 0.16
CA THR A 302 14.49 -16.64 0.99
C THR A 302 14.07 -16.05 2.34
N VAL A 303 13.07 -15.15 2.36
CA VAL A 303 12.53 -14.59 3.61
C VAL A 303 11.96 -15.69 4.51
N THR A 304 11.24 -16.65 3.95
CA THR A 304 10.61 -17.73 4.72
C THR A 304 11.63 -18.77 5.20
N GLN A 305 12.56 -19.16 4.33
CA GLN A 305 13.46 -20.29 4.60
C GLN A 305 14.73 -19.90 5.34
N GLU A 306 15.17 -18.63 5.21
CA GLU A 306 16.45 -18.18 5.76
C GLU A 306 16.30 -17.04 6.75
N LEU A 307 15.55 -15.95 6.41
CA LEU A 307 15.44 -14.78 7.28
C LEU A 307 14.64 -15.10 8.55
N GLY A 308 13.46 -15.72 8.44
CA GLY A 308 12.65 -16.09 9.60
C GLY A 308 13.41 -16.97 10.61
N PRO A 309 14.02 -18.09 10.19
CA PRO A 309 14.86 -18.90 11.06
C PRO A 309 16.07 -18.16 11.65
N THR A 310 16.71 -17.26 10.91
CA THR A 310 17.83 -16.44 11.40
C THR A 310 17.37 -15.50 12.53
N LEU A 311 16.17 -14.94 12.43
CA LEU A 311 15.56 -14.10 13.46
C LEU A 311 14.99 -14.91 14.64
N GLY A 312 14.93 -16.24 14.52
CA GLY A 312 14.33 -17.11 15.52
C GLY A 312 12.80 -17.04 15.57
N VAL A 313 12.17 -16.50 14.54
CA VAL A 313 10.71 -16.33 14.43
C VAL A 313 10.19 -16.93 13.12
N ALA A 314 8.89 -17.25 13.08
CA ALA A 314 8.20 -17.64 11.87
C ALA A 314 7.22 -16.55 11.44
N ALA A 315 7.00 -16.38 10.15
CA ALA A 315 6.03 -15.40 9.64
C ALA A 315 4.59 -15.67 10.12
N GLY A 316 4.32 -16.82 10.75
CA GLY A 316 3.00 -17.23 11.17
C GLY A 316 2.09 -17.61 9.99
N PHE A 317 0.86 -18.02 10.27
CA PHE A 317 -0.18 -18.17 9.23
C PHE A 317 -0.59 -16.77 8.78
N ASN A 318 -0.56 -16.51 7.47
CA ASN A 318 -0.98 -15.25 6.90
C ASN A 318 -2.48 -15.06 7.09
N ALA A 319 -2.93 -13.84 7.36
CA ALA A 319 -4.35 -13.50 7.40
C ALA A 319 -5.06 -13.73 6.03
N LEU A 320 -4.30 -14.01 4.96
CA LEU A 320 -4.79 -14.37 3.63
C LEU A 320 -5.02 -15.88 3.46
N ASP A 321 -4.58 -16.73 4.41
CA ASP A 321 -4.77 -18.19 4.41
C ASP A 321 -6.03 -18.63 5.15
N GLY A 322 -6.81 -17.69 5.67
CA GLY A 322 -8.08 -17.94 6.36
C GLY A 322 -9.26 -17.79 5.40
N ASP A 323 -9.84 -18.94 4.99
CA ASP A 323 -11.16 -19.24 4.39
C ASP A 323 -11.78 -18.22 3.43
#